data_f32fff0df2f86a39f1219e414c7bf7ea
#
_entry.id   f32fff0df2f86a39f1219e414c7bf7ea
#
_cell.length_a   1.000
_cell.length_b   1.000
_cell.length_c   1.000
_cell.angle_alpha   90.00
_cell.angle_beta   90.00
_cell.angle_gamma   90.00
#
_symmetry.space_group_name_H-M   'P 1'
#
loop_
_entity.id
_entity.type
_entity.pdbx_description
1 polymer ?
#
loop_
_entity_poly.entity_id
_entity_poly.type
_entity_poly.pdbx_seq_one_letter_code
_entity_poly.pdbx_strand_id
1 'polypeptide(L)'
;MSKPFSDLGINLPLQQGLADLKISVPTDIQKKVIPVILNQLDDVVALAKTGTGKTAAFGVPLLQLIETENTEIQVVILAPTRELGQQIHDNLKAYAAHIPEISIVAVCGGIPIKPQIERLQSPTQIVVATPGRLLDLMERGAINIKNVTYLVLDEADEMVTAFKDDLEKIIKDIPKTRRTLLFTATLSGAIKQLVQNYMSKHIVEIEADMGTLGHQGIDHHYMVVEPIEKLNILMH
;
A
#
# COMPACT_ATOMS: atom_id res chain seq x y z
N MET A 1 0.76 5.85 -27.95
CA MET A 1 0.01 4.66 -27.52
C MET A 1 0.41 4.34 -26.09
N SER A 2 -0.52 4.08 -25.18
CA SER A 2 -0.19 3.69 -23.80
C SER A 2 0.39 2.28 -23.80
N LYS A 3 1.52 2.07 -23.10
CA LYS A 3 2.11 0.75 -22.96
C LYS A 3 1.18 -0.13 -22.11
N PRO A 4 0.84 -1.36 -22.53
CA PRO A 4 0.07 -2.30 -21.71
C PRO A 4 0.90 -2.83 -20.54
N PHE A 5 0.26 -3.54 -19.59
CA PHE A 5 0.95 -4.12 -18.43
C PHE A 5 2.02 -5.17 -18.84
N SER A 6 1.84 -5.84 -19.96
CA SER A 6 2.88 -6.73 -20.53
C SER A 6 4.20 -6.01 -20.81
N ASP A 7 4.13 -4.78 -21.31
CA ASP A 7 5.33 -3.97 -21.63
C ASP A 7 6.03 -3.46 -20.35
N LEU A 8 5.34 -3.52 -19.20
CA LEU A 8 5.91 -3.23 -17.89
C LEU A 8 6.54 -4.47 -17.22
N GLY A 9 6.51 -5.63 -17.88
CA GLY A 9 7.08 -6.88 -17.38
C GLY A 9 6.14 -7.69 -16.48
N ILE A 10 4.85 -7.39 -16.45
CA ILE A 10 3.86 -8.14 -15.66
C ILE A 10 3.51 -9.46 -16.37
N ASN A 11 3.52 -10.56 -15.62
CA ASN A 11 3.23 -11.91 -16.10
C ASN A 11 1.74 -12.09 -16.46
N LEU A 12 1.44 -13.15 -17.22
CA LEU A 12 0.10 -13.39 -17.75
C LEU A 12 -0.99 -13.60 -16.67
N PRO A 13 -0.77 -14.37 -15.56
CA PRO A 13 -1.79 -14.52 -14.53
C PRO A 13 -2.23 -13.19 -13.90
N LEU A 14 -1.29 -12.28 -13.61
CA LEU A 14 -1.60 -10.96 -13.06
C LEU A 14 -2.29 -10.07 -14.09
N GLN A 15 -1.91 -10.15 -15.37
CA GLN A 15 -2.62 -9.45 -16.44
C GLN A 15 -4.08 -9.91 -16.54
N GLN A 16 -4.34 -11.20 -16.36
CA GLN A 16 -5.71 -11.76 -16.35
C GLN A 16 -6.52 -11.23 -15.16
N GLY A 17 -5.94 -11.22 -13.94
CA GLY A 17 -6.59 -10.66 -12.76
C GLY A 17 -6.92 -9.17 -12.92
N LEU A 18 -6.03 -8.39 -13.54
CA LEU A 18 -6.29 -6.98 -13.86
C LEU A 18 -7.40 -6.82 -14.93
N ALA A 19 -7.42 -7.69 -15.95
CA ALA A 19 -8.42 -7.67 -16.99
C ALA A 19 -9.83 -8.00 -16.47
N ASP A 20 -9.95 -8.94 -15.52
CA ASP A 20 -11.21 -9.26 -14.85
C ASP A 20 -11.81 -8.04 -14.13
N LEU A 21 -10.95 -7.16 -13.64
CA LEU A 21 -11.31 -5.88 -13.01
C LEU A 21 -11.46 -4.73 -14.03
N LYS A 22 -11.36 -5.00 -15.33
CA LYS A 22 -11.40 -4.01 -16.42
C LYS A 22 -10.26 -2.97 -16.33
N ILE A 23 -9.14 -3.33 -15.70
CA ILE A 23 -7.94 -2.50 -15.61
C ILE A 23 -7.01 -2.91 -16.76
N SER A 24 -7.20 -2.30 -17.93
CA SER A 24 -6.45 -2.65 -19.15
C SER A 24 -5.27 -1.73 -19.44
N VAL A 25 -5.31 -0.51 -18.93
CA VAL A 25 -4.30 0.53 -19.21
C VAL A 25 -3.67 1.00 -17.90
N PRO A 26 -2.34 0.87 -17.76
CA PRO A 26 -1.65 1.36 -16.56
C PRO A 26 -1.69 2.90 -16.46
N THR A 27 -1.91 3.39 -15.26
CA THR A 27 -1.84 4.82 -14.92
C THR A 27 -0.40 5.32 -14.96
N ASP A 28 -0.18 6.64 -14.86
CA ASP A 28 1.15 7.23 -14.86
C ASP A 28 2.03 6.69 -13.72
N ILE A 29 1.51 6.64 -12.49
CA ILE A 29 2.26 6.10 -11.34
C ILE A 29 2.61 4.61 -11.55
N GLN A 30 1.72 3.81 -12.14
CA GLN A 30 1.98 2.40 -12.41
C GLN A 30 3.09 2.22 -13.45
N LYS A 31 3.09 3.03 -14.52
CA LYS A 31 4.14 3.00 -15.56
C LYS A 31 5.51 3.35 -15.01
N LYS A 32 5.59 4.23 -14.02
CA LYS A 32 6.84 4.67 -13.40
C LYS A 32 7.32 3.70 -12.31
N VAL A 33 6.43 3.21 -11.45
CA VAL A 33 6.75 2.42 -10.26
C VAL A 33 6.97 0.94 -10.58
N ILE A 34 6.10 0.31 -11.39
CA ILE A 34 6.17 -1.13 -11.66
C ILE A 34 7.54 -1.56 -12.18
N PRO A 35 8.12 -0.93 -13.22
CA PRO A 35 9.44 -1.34 -13.71
C PRO A 35 10.57 -1.16 -12.69
N VAL A 36 10.47 -0.16 -11.82
CA VAL A 36 11.45 0.07 -10.76
C VAL A 36 11.37 -1.04 -9.73
N ILE A 37 10.18 -1.46 -9.30
CA ILE A 37 10.02 -2.55 -8.35
C ILE A 37 10.54 -3.87 -8.92
N LEU A 38 10.28 -4.16 -10.20
CA LEU A 38 10.67 -5.42 -10.83
C LEU A 38 12.17 -5.52 -11.14
N ASN A 39 12.82 -4.41 -11.50
CA ASN A 39 14.17 -4.45 -12.11
C ASN A 39 15.27 -3.82 -11.25
N GLN A 40 14.93 -3.16 -10.14
CA GLN A 40 15.89 -2.50 -9.26
C GLN A 40 15.75 -3.04 -7.84
N LEU A 41 16.78 -2.84 -7.02
CA LEU A 41 16.79 -3.25 -5.61
C LEU A 41 16.69 -2.06 -4.64
N ASP A 42 16.64 -0.84 -5.18
CA ASP A 42 16.60 0.38 -4.39
C ASP A 42 15.25 0.59 -3.70
N ASP A 43 15.26 1.29 -2.59
CA ASP A 43 14.04 1.77 -1.95
C ASP A 43 13.31 2.77 -2.87
N VAL A 44 11.99 2.87 -2.72
CA VAL A 44 11.17 3.75 -3.55
C VAL A 44 10.43 4.74 -2.67
N VAL A 45 10.49 6.02 -3.02
CA VAL A 45 9.61 7.06 -2.49
C VAL A 45 8.73 7.56 -3.63
N ALA A 46 7.44 7.27 -3.57
CA ALA A 46 6.48 7.64 -4.59
C ALA A 46 5.54 8.73 -4.10
N LEU A 47 5.63 9.92 -4.69
CA LEU A 47 4.72 11.03 -4.43
C LEU A 47 3.51 10.91 -5.35
N ALA A 48 2.36 10.56 -4.78
CA ALA A 48 1.12 10.34 -5.53
C ALA A 48 -0.11 10.53 -4.65
N LYS A 49 -1.13 11.23 -5.18
CA LYS A 49 -2.43 11.43 -4.51
C LYS A 49 -3.24 10.12 -4.42
N THR A 50 -4.26 10.12 -3.58
CA THR A 50 -5.28 9.04 -3.54
C THR A 50 -5.99 8.95 -4.90
N GLY A 51 -6.41 7.74 -5.28
CA GLY A 51 -7.12 7.52 -6.55
C GLY A 51 -6.25 7.44 -7.81
N THR A 52 -4.92 7.60 -7.71
CA THR A 52 -4.00 7.52 -8.87
C THR A 52 -3.63 6.09 -9.28
N GLY A 53 -4.07 5.08 -8.52
CA GLY A 53 -3.77 3.67 -8.79
C GLY A 53 -2.53 3.15 -8.06
N LYS A 54 -2.14 3.75 -6.92
CA LYS A 54 -1.00 3.34 -6.08
C LYS A 54 -1.03 1.86 -5.71
N THR A 55 -2.19 1.35 -5.28
CA THR A 55 -2.33 -0.05 -4.86
C THR A 55 -1.88 -1.03 -5.93
N ALA A 56 -2.27 -0.83 -7.19
CA ALA A 56 -1.78 -1.66 -8.28
C ALA A 56 -0.32 -1.38 -8.63
N ALA A 57 0.17 -0.15 -8.43
CA ALA A 57 1.56 0.22 -8.70
C ALA A 57 2.56 -0.55 -7.83
N PHE A 58 2.24 -0.80 -6.55
CA PHE A 58 3.08 -1.65 -5.69
C PHE A 58 2.59 -3.10 -5.63
N GLY A 59 1.28 -3.33 -5.58
CA GLY A 59 0.70 -4.64 -5.33
C GLY A 59 0.97 -5.64 -6.45
N VAL A 60 0.76 -5.22 -7.70
CA VAL A 60 0.94 -6.12 -8.86
C VAL A 60 2.39 -6.61 -8.99
N PRO A 61 3.43 -5.75 -8.98
CA PRO A 61 4.81 -6.26 -9.03
C PRO A 61 5.20 -7.05 -7.78
N LEU A 62 4.71 -6.71 -6.58
CA LEU A 62 5.00 -7.49 -5.38
C LEU A 62 4.39 -8.89 -5.45
N LEU A 63 3.15 -9.03 -5.94
CA LEU A 63 2.53 -10.34 -6.18
C LEU A 63 3.36 -11.21 -7.16
N GLN A 64 4.01 -10.59 -8.15
CA GLN A 64 4.89 -11.31 -9.08
C GLN A 64 6.20 -11.77 -8.44
N LEU A 65 6.69 -11.05 -7.43
CA LEU A 65 7.97 -11.30 -6.76
C LEU A 65 7.84 -12.27 -5.57
N ILE A 66 6.61 -12.65 -5.18
CA ILE A 66 6.37 -13.62 -4.10
C ILE A 66 6.90 -15.00 -4.51
N GLU A 67 7.66 -15.60 -3.61
CA GLU A 67 8.05 -17.00 -3.66
C GLU A 67 6.92 -17.83 -3.04
N THR A 68 6.09 -18.47 -3.85
CA THR A 68 4.89 -19.19 -3.40
C THR A 68 5.20 -20.40 -2.53
N GLU A 69 6.34 -21.05 -2.76
CA GLU A 69 6.83 -22.19 -1.96
C GLU A 69 7.31 -21.78 -0.55
N ASN A 70 7.64 -20.49 -0.37
CA ASN A 70 8.02 -19.97 0.93
C ASN A 70 6.76 -19.62 1.75
N THR A 71 6.58 -20.27 2.88
CA THR A 71 5.40 -20.15 3.74
C THR A 71 5.47 -18.97 4.72
N GLU A 72 6.59 -18.24 4.73
CA GLU A 72 6.81 -17.12 5.64
C GLU A 72 6.30 -15.80 5.07
N ILE A 73 6.11 -14.81 5.95
CA ILE A 73 5.70 -13.47 5.54
C ILE A 73 6.86 -12.78 4.82
N GLN A 74 6.66 -12.50 3.54
CA GLN A 74 7.63 -11.84 2.66
C GLN A 74 7.33 -10.35 2.51
N VAL A 75 6.05 -9.97 2.56
CA VAL A 75 5.60 -8.59 2.37
C VAL A 75 4.74 -8.14 3.54
N VAL A 76 5.07 -6.98 4.11
CA VAL A 76 4.21 -6.24 5.03
C VAL A 76 3.79 -4.93 4.36
N ILE A 77 2.49 -4.68 4.34
CA ILE A 77 1.90 -3.43 3.84
C ILE A 77 1.20 -2.74 5.00
N LEU A 78 1.64 -1.54 5.34
CA LEU A 78 1.02 -0.72 6.38
C LEU A 78 0.10 0.33 5.77
N ALA A 79 -1.08 0.46 6.35
CA ALA A 79 -2.09 1.45 6.02
C ALA A 79 -2.57 2.16 7.29
N PRO A 80 -2.86 3.49 7.25
CA PRO A 80 -3.25 4.26 8.44
C PRO A 80 -4.60 3.85 9.01
N THR A 81 -5.52 3.39 8.17
CA THR A 81 -6.88 3.04 8.58
C THR A 81 -7.23 1.60 8.26
N ARG A 82 -8.21 1.07 8.98
CA ARG A 82 -8.76 -0.27 8.75
C ARG A 82 -9.39 -0.38 7.35
N GLU A 83 -10.12 0.64 6.96
CA GLU A 83 -10.85 0.71 5.70
C GLU A 83 -9.87 0.63 4.52
N LEU A 84 -8.79 1.42 4.56
CA LEU A 84 -7.75 1.37 3.53
C LEU A 84 -7.02 0.01 3.54
N GLY A 85 -6.69 -0.52 4.72
CA GLY A 85 -6.08 -1.85 4.84
C GLY A 85 -6.95 -2.96 4.24
N GLN A 86 -8.26 -2.92 4.49
CA GLN A 86 -9.20 -3.88 3.89
C GLN A 86 -9.31 -3.69 2.38
N GLN A 87 -9.36 -2.46 1.89
CA GLN A 87 -9.40 -2.17 0.45
C GLN A 87 -8.12 -2.66 -0.26
N ILE A 88 -6.94 -2.45 0.34
CA ILE A 88 -5.69 -2.96 -0.21
C ILE A 88 -5.73 -4.49 -0.27
N HIS A 89 -6.12 -5.16 0.82
CA HIS A 89 -6.24 -6.61 0.88
C HIS A 89 -7.16 -7.16 -0.23
N ASP A 90 -8.35 -6.58 -0.39
CA ASP A 90 -9.34 -7.05 -1.37
C ASP A 90 -8.85 -6.82 -2.81
N ASN A 91 -8.20 -5.70 -3.06
CA ASN A 91 -7.55 -5.41 -4.34
C ASN A 91 -6.45 -6.42 -4.67
N LEU A 92 -5.54 -6.70 -3.72
CA LEU A 92 -4.47 -7.67 -3.93
C LEU A 92 -5.02 -9.08 -4.21
N LYS A 93 -6.05 -9.51 -3.48
CA LYS A 93 -6.72 -10.79 -3.74
C LYS A 93 -7.33 -10.83 -5.13
N ALA A 94 -7.95 -9.74 -5.57
CA ALA A 94 -8.53 -9.66 -6.90
C ALA A 94 -7.45 -9.67 -8.00
N TYR A 95 -6.31 -8.98 -7.80
CA TYR A 95 -5.18 -9.04 -8.75
C TYR A 95 -4.57 -10.45 -8.82
N ALA A 96 -4.50 -11.16 -7.68
CA ALA A 96 -3.96 -12.51 -7.58
C ALA A 96 -4.99 -13.62 -7.88
N ALA A 97 -6.16 -13.32 -8.46
CA ALA A 97 -7.23 -14.29 -8.69
C ALA A 97 -6.80 -15.53 -9.49
N HIS A 98 -5.78 -15.41 -10.32
CA HIS A 98 -5.19 -16.49 -11.12
C HIS A 98 -3.88 -17.05 -10.54
N ILE A 99 -3.57 -16.76 -9.26
CA ILE A 99 -2.40 -17.27 -8.52
C ILE A 99 -2.87 -17.73 -7.13
N PRO A 100 -3.56 -18.88 -7.04
CA PRO A 100 -4.21 -19.32 -5.80
C PRO A 100 -3.23 -19.69 -4.68
N GLU A 101 -1.95 -19.85 -4.99
CA GLU A 101 -0.90 -20.19 -4.04
C GLU A 101 -0.52 -19.04 -3.11
N ILE A 102 -0.85 -17.79 -3.47
CA ILE A 102 -0.53 -16.61 -2.67
C ILE A 102 -1.59 -16.39 -1.59
N SER A 103 -1.16 -16.46 -0.34
CA SER A 103 -1.99 -16.16 0.82
C SER A 103 -1.78 -14.72 1.29
N ILE A 104 -2.87 -13.97 1.39
CA ILE A 104 -2.90 -12.57 1.80
C ILE A 104 -3.83 -12.43 3.01
N VAL A 105 -3.33 -11.87 4.11
CA VAL A 105 -4.11 -11.69 5.36
C VAL A 105 -4.14 -10.22 5.75
N ALA A 106 -5.35 -9.73 6.05
CA ALA A 106 -5.53 -8.40 6.65
C ALA A 106 -5.60 -8.50 8.17
N VAL A 107 -4.79 -7.69 8.86
CA VAL A 107 -4.75 -7.56 10.33
C VAL A 107 -4.93 -6.09 10.72
N CYS A 108 -6.15 -5.72 11.07
CA CYS A 108 -6.53 -4.33 11.31
C CYS A 108 -7.16 -4.16 12.70
N GLY A 109 -6.96 -2.98 13.30
CA GLY A 109 -7.61 -2.59 14.54
C GLY A 109 -9.14 -2.52 14.45
N GLY A 110 -9.82 -2.34 15.59
CA GLY A 110 -11.27 -2.12 15.62
C GLY A 110 -12.14 -3.38 15.43
N ILE A 111 -11.54 -4.56 15.26
CA ILE A 111 -12.24 -5.86 15.19
C ILE A 111 -11.54 -6.88 16.10
N PRO A 112 -12.22 -8.00 16.47
CA PRO A 112 -11.64 -9.02 17.34
C PRO A 112 -10.31 -9.55 16.82
N ILE A 113 -9.34 -9.72 17.74
CA ILE A 113 -7.99 -10.16 17.38
C ILE A 113 -7.91 -11.67 17.14
N LYS A 114 -8.71 -12.48 17.88
CA LYS A 114 -8.63 -13.95 17.81
C LYS A 114 -8.76 -14.52 16.40
N PRO A 115 -9.76 -14.14 15.58
CA PRO A 115 -9.86 -14.63 14.20
C PRO A 115 -8.68 -14.23 13.33
N GLN A 116 -8.00 -13.12 13.66
CA GLN A 116 -6.81 -12.70 12.90
C GLN A 116 -5.61 -13.57 13.26
N ILE A 117 -5.44 -13.91 14.55
CA ILE A 117 -4.41 -14.85 15.01
C ILE A 117 -4.63 -16.23 14.37
N GLU A 118 -5.86 -16.72 14.34
CA GLU A 118 -6.19 -18.01 13.72
C GLU A 118 -5.83 -18.06 12.24
N ARG A 119 -6.09 -16.99 11.49
CA ARG A 119 -5.70 -16.90 10.08
C ARG A 119 -4.19 -16.90 9.87
N LEU A 120 -3.43 -16.27 10.77
CA LEU A 120 -1.96 -16.21 10.72
C LEU A 120 -1.29 -17.54 11.08
N GLN A 121 -2.03 -18.54 11.57
CA GLN A 121 -1.50 -19.89 11.79
C GLN A 121 -1.32 -20.68 10.48
N SER A 122 -1.96 -20.24 9.39
CA SER A 122 -1.77 -20.79 8.05
C SER A 122 -0.62 -20.07 7.33
N PRO A 123 0.05 -20.71 6.38
CA PRO A 123 1.04 -20.07 5.53
C PRO A 123 0.52 -18.75 4.97
N THR A 124 1.30 -17.67 5.13
CA THR A 124 0.90 -16.32 4.74
C THR A 124 2.11 -15.58 4.20
N GLN A 125 2.07 -15.18 2.94
CA GLN A 125 3.16 -14.45 2.29
C GLN A 125 3.01 -12.95 2.38
N ILE A 126 1.78 -12.43 2.41
CA ILE A 126 1.51 -10.99 2.45
C ILE A 126 0.60 -10.65 3.63
N VAL A 127 1.03 -9.69 4.43
CA VAL A 127 0.21 -9.13 5.52
C VAL A 127 -0.08 -7.66 5.24
N VAL A 128 -1.35 -7.31 5.23
CA VAL A 128 -1.82 -5.92 5.19
C VAL A 128 -2.28 -5.53 6.59
N ALA A 129 -1.74 -4.46 7.16
CA ALA A 129 -1.92 -4.16 8.58
C ALA A 129 -2.14 -2.67 8.86
N THR A 130 -2.85 -2.38 9.96
CA THR A 130 -2.70 -1.08 10.64
C THR A 130 -1.59 -1.15 11.67
N PRO A 131 -0.77 -0.08 11.86
CA PRO A 131 0.42 -0.14 12.71
C PRO A 131 0.17 -0.69 14.12
N GLY A 132 -0.78 -0.13 14.86
CA GLY A 132 -1.06 -0.57 16.24
C GLY A 132 -1.50 -2.03 16.34
N ARG A 133 -2.25 -2.57 15.36
CA ARG A 133 -2.64 -3.99 15.36
C ARG A 133 -1.46 -4.90 15.03
N LEU A 134 -0.62 -4.52 14.09
CA LEU A 134 0.58 -5.30 13.79
C LEU A 134 1.49 -5.39 15.02
N LEU A 135 1.70 -4.26 15.70
CA LEU A 135 2.50 -4.21 16.92
C LEU A 135 1.91 -5.10 18.04
N ASP A 136 0.60 -5.05 18.29
CA ASP A 136 -0.08 -5.91 19.27
C ASP A 136 0.12 -7.42 18.94
N LEU A 137 0.05 -7.80 17.66
CA LEU A 137 0.32 -9.17 17.23
C LEU A 137 1.79 -9.58 17.40
N MET A 138 2.73 -8.66 17.16
CA MET A 138 4.17 -8.88 17.39
C MET A 138 4.47 -9.06 18.88
N GLU A 139 3.94 -8.20 19.74
CA GLU A 139 4.12 -8.26 21.19
C GLU A 139 3.53 -9.55 21.79
N ARG A 140 2.47 -10.10 21.22
CA ARG A 140 1.89 -11.39 21.59
C ARG A 140 2.65 -12.59 21.01
N GLY A 141 3.64 -12.38 20.16
CA GLY A 141 4.32 -13.46 19.42
C GLY A 141 3.40 -14.20 18.44
N ALA A 142 2.29 -13.58 18.02
CA ALA A 142 1.31 -14.16 17.11
C ALA A 142 1.66 -13.97 15.62
N ILE A 143 2.67 -13.16 15.33
CA ILE A 143 3.18 -12.92 13.98
C ILE A 143 4.71 -12.79 14.02
N ASN A 144 5.37 -13.34 13.00
CA ASN A 144 6.81 -13.22 12.80
C ASN A 144 7.09 -12.45 11.50
N ILE A 145 7.76 -11.30 11.60
CA ILE A 145 8.09 -10.43 10.46
C ILE A 145 9.61 -10.37 10.20
N LYS A 146 10.38 -11.29 10.76
CA LYS A 146 11.86 -11.29 10.65
C LYS A 146 12.40 -11.74 9.30
N ASN A 147 11.54 -12.26 8.43
CA ASN A 147 11.89 -12.68 7.07
C ASN A 147 11.25 -11.81 5.98
N VAL A 148 10.69 -10.67 6.38
CA VAL A 148 10.10 -9.69 5.47
C VAL A 148 11.18 -9.09 4.57
N THR A 149 10.95 -9.22 3.27
CA THR A 149 11.81 -8.66 2.21
C THR A 149 11.29 -7.35 1.66
N TYR A 150 9.99 -7.10 1.77
CA TYR A 150 9.36 -5.87 1.29
C TYR A 150 8.48 -5.25 2.39
N LEU A 151 8.71 -3.96 2.65
CA LEU A 151 7.85 -3.13 3.50
C LEU A 151 7.21 -2.04 2.64
N VAL A 152 5.89 -2.01 2.59
CA VAL A 152 5.13 -0.93 1.94
C VAL A 152 4.51 -0.04 3.01
N LEU A 153 4.67 1.27 2.85
CA LEU A 153 4.02 2.30 3.66
C LEU A 153 3.08 3.08 2.73
N ASP A 154 1.78 2.78 2.75
CA ASP A 154 0.78 3.54 1.97
C ASP A 154 0.14 4.64 2.82
N GLU A 155 -0.01 5.82 2.26
CA GLU A 155 -0.41 7.05 2.97
C GLU A 155 0.49 7.32 4.19
N ALA A 156 1.81 7.29 3.94
CA ALA A 156 2.83 7.41 4.98
C ALA A 156 2.74 8.72 5.75
N ASP A 157 2.31 9.83 5.14
CA ASP A 157 2.10 11.13 5.77
C ASP A 157 1.03 11.08 6.88
N GLU A 158 -0.02 10.29 6.72
CA GLU A 158 -1.01 10.06 7.78
C GLU A 158 -0.42 9.20 8.91
N MET A 159 0.33 8.15 8.54
CA MET A 159 0.92 7.25 9.54
C MET A 159 1.98 7.91 10.42
N VAL A 160 2.86 8.74 9.86
CA VAL A 160 3.89 9.45 10.67
C VAL A 160 3.29 10.46 11.62
N THR A 161 2.06 10.91 11.39
CA THR A 161 1.33 11.81 12.27
C THR A 161 0.62 11.06 13.38
N ALA A 162 -0.08 9.97 13.04
CA ALA A 162 -0.96 9.25 13.96
C ALA A 162 -0.29 8.10 14.72
N PHE A 163 0.76 7.46 14.14
CA PHE A 163 1.34 6.20 14.61
C PHE A 163 2.86 6.18 14.61
N LYS A 164 3.51 7.32 14.83
CA LYS A 164 4.96 7.45 14.73
C LYS A 164 5.72 6.39 15.52
N ASP A 165 5.40 6.25 16.81
CA ASP A 165 6.13 5.36 17.72
C ASP A 165 5.91 3.88 17.36
N ASP A 166 4.70 3.51 16.96
CA ASP A 166 4.38 2.14 16.54
C ASP A 166 5.10 1.80 15.23
N LEU A 167 5.08 2.75 14.29
CA LEU A 167 5.77 2.61 13.00
C LEU A 167 7.27 2.41 13.18
N GLU A 168 7.91 3.20 14.05
CA GLU A 168 9.33 3.07 14.36
C GLU A 168 9.68 1.72 14.98
N LYS A 169 8.85 1.20 15.91
CA LYS A 169 9.05 -0.12 16.50
C LYS A 169 8.95 -1.23 15.45
N ILE A 170 7.91 -1.19 14.61
CA ILE A 170 7.73 -2.17 13.53
C ILE A 170 8.92 -2.16 12.58
N ILE A 171 9.32 -0.98 12.10
CA ILE A 171 10.43 -0.83 11.14
C ILE A 171 11.75 -1.37 11.72
N LYS A 172 11.99 -1.19 13.02
CA LYS A 172 13.20 -1.70 13.70
C LYS A 172 13.24 -3.22 13.80
N ASP A 173 12.08 -3.88 13.84
CA ASP A 173 11.99 -5.35 13.97
C ASP A 173 12.05 -6.08 12.61
N ILE A 174 11.76 -5.40 11.52
CA ILE A 174 11.92 -5.91 10.15
C ILE A 174 13.41 -5.84 9.74
N PRO A 175 13.95 -6.84 9.00
CA PRO A 175 15.34 -6.85 8.56
C PRO A 175 15.76 -5.56 7.86
N LYS A 176 16.99 -5.10 8.13
CA LYS A 176 17.55 -3.91 7.46
C LYS A 176 17.82 -4.13 5.97
N THR A 177 17.90 -5.37 5.54
CA THR A 177 18.06 -5.78 4.14
C THR A 177 16.76 -5.73 3.34
N ARG A 178 15.62 -5.45 4.02
CA ARG A 178 14.34 -5.27 3.34
C ARG A 178 14.42 -4.13 2.32
N ARG A 179 13.57 -4.20 1.34
CA ARG A 179 13.27 -3.08 0.44
C ARG A 179 12.05 -2.32 0.94
N THR A 180 12.13 -1.01 1.04
CA THR A 180 11.03 -0.15 1.52
C THR A 180 10.41 0.63 0.36
N LEU A 181 9.10 0.54 0.22
CA LEU A 181 8.30 1.25 -0.78
C LEU A 181 7.37 2.22 -0.03
N LEU A 182 7.66 3.51 -0.10
CA LEU A 182 6.92 4.56 0.60
C LEU A 182 6.06 5.34 -0.39
N PHE A 183 4.75 5.35 -0.15
CA PHE A 183 3.76 6.09 -0.91
C PHE A 183 3.16 7.19 -0.03
N THR A 184 3.18 8.41 -0.51
CA THR A 184 2.71 9.57 0.25
C THR A 184 2.14 10.64 -0.68
N ALA A 185 1.22 11.45 -0.19
CA ALA A 185 0.72 12.62 -0.93
C ALA A 185 1.59 13.86 -0.69
N THR A 186 2.34 13.90 0.42
CA THR A 186 3.14 15.05 0.82
C THR A 186 4.53 14.66 1.34
N LEU A 187 5.55 15.48 1.03
CA LEU A 187 6.91 15.33 1.55
C LEU A 187 7.14 16.26 2.77
N SER A 188 6.39 16.02 3.84
CA SER A 188 6.56 16.74 5.10
C SER A 188 7.93 16.54 5.74
N GLY A 189 8.30 17.39 6.71
CA GLY A 189 9.54 17.18 7.49
C GLY A 189 9.58 15.84 8.20
N ALA A 190 8.44 15.33 8.68
CA ALA A 190 8.33 14.03 9.33
C ALA A 190 8.59 12.86 8.35
N ILE A 191 8.07 12.94 7.13
CA ILE A 191 8.37 11.97 6.07
C ILE A 191 9.85 11.99 5.71
N LYS A 192 10.46 13.17 5.55
CA LYS A 192 11.90 13.28 5.26
C LYS A 192 12.75 12.65 6.36
N GLN A 193 12.39 12.84 7.63
CA GLN A 193 13.05 12.18 8.76
C GLN A 193 12.90 10.66 8.73
N LEU A 194 11.71 10.15 8.43
CA LEU A 194 11.48 8.71 8.31
C LEU A 194 12.34 8.10 7.19
N VAL A 195 12.35 8.73 6.02
CA VAL A 195 13.20 8.33 4.90
C VAL A 195 14.66 8.30 5.30
N GLN A 196 15.16 9.37 5.93
CA GLN A 196 16.56 9.54 6.33
C GLN A 196 17.01 8.52 7.38
N ASN A 197 16.12 8.15 8.32
CA ASN A 197 16.46 7.28 9.45
C ASN A 197 16.28 5.79 9.13
N TYR A 198 15.37 5.41 8.22
CA TYR A 198 14.91 4.03 8.08
C TYR A 198 14.96 3.46 6.68
N MET A 199 15.19 4.26 5.65
CA MET A 199 15.36 3.78 4.29
C MET A 199 16.83 3.70 3.89
N SER A 200 17.13 3.00 2.80
CA SER A 200 18.49 2.86 2.28
C SER A 200 19.04 4.20 1.79
N LYS A 201 20.37 4.24 1.54
CA LYS A 201 20.99 5.44 0.93
C LYS A 201 20.68 5.56 -0.57
N HIS A 202 20.26 4.47 -1.19
CA HIS A 202 19.87 4.40 -2.59
C HIS A 202 18.35 4.39 -2.65
N ILE A 203 17.78 5.49 -3.10
CA ILE A 203 16.33 5.72 -3.17
C ILE A 203 15.99 6.19 -4.57
N VAL A 204 14.98 5.60 -5.17
CA VAL A 204 14.36 6.10 -6.40
C VAL A 204 13.16 6.94 -6.01
N GLU A 205 13.26 8.25 -6.22
CA GLU A 205 12.12 9.16 -6.05
C GLU A 205 11.29 9.21 -7.32
N ILE A 206 9.99 8.96 -7.18
CA ILE A 206 9.04 8.94 -8.28
C ILE A 206 7.92 9.93 -7.96
N GLU A 207 7.71 10.88 -8.84
CA GLU A 207 6.58 11.78 -8.76
C GLU A 207 5.57 11.41 -9.86
N ALA A 208 4.34 11.08 -9.43
CA ALA A 208 3.21 10.97 -10.36
C ALA A 208 2.88 12.34 -10.89
N ASP A 209 2.46 12.40 -12.15
CA ASP A 209 2.03 13.66 -12.74
C ASP A 209 0.87 14.22 -11.91
N MET A 210 1.18 15.23 -11.09
CA MET A 210 0.23 15.89 -10.18
C MET A 210 -0.71 16.82 -10.95
N GLY A 211 -0.46 16.96 -12.26
CA GLY A 211 -1.22 17.82 -13.17
C GLY A 211 -2.49 17.17 -13.65
N THR A 212 -3.58 17.74 -13.31
CA THR A 212 -4.88 17.80 -14.01
C THR A 212 -5.95 16.72 -13.75
N LEU A 213 -5.67 15.53 -13.27
CA LEU A 213 -6.76 14.54 -13.08
C LEU A 213 -7.62 14.76 -11.81
N GLY A 214 -7.15 15.54 -10.84
CA GLY A 214 -7.87 15.76 -9.58
C GLY A 214 -8.84 16.95 -9.58
N HIS A 215 -8.74 17.84 -10.55
CA HIS A 215 -9.58 19.06 -10.58
C HIS A 215 -10.41 19.27 -11.85
N GLN A 216 -10.13 18.54 -12.93
CA GLN A 216 -10.85 18.75 -14.20
C GLN A 216 -12.27 18.16 -14.25
N GLY A 217 -12.70 17.39 -13.24
CA GLY A 217 -14.04 16.80 -13.16
C GLY A 217 -14.87 17.25 -11.96
N ILE A 218 -14.39 18.22 -11.17
CA ILE A 218 -15.11 18.73 -10.00
C ILE A 218 -15.37 20.21 -10.19
N ASP A 219 -16.62 20.57 -10.45
CA ASP A 219 -17.07 21.96 -10.42
C ASP A 219 -17.35 22.35 -8.96
N HIS A 220 -16.55 23.28 -8.44
CA HIS A 220 -16.74 23.78 -7.09
C HIS A 220 -17.80 24.89 -7.10
N HIS A 221 -18.93 24.63 -6.46
CA HIS A 221 -19.95 25.62 -6.19
C HIS A 221 -19.94 26.00 -4.72
N TYR A 222 -20.14 27.25 -4.40
CA TYR A 222 -20.33 27.69 -3.02
C TYR A 222 -21.60 28.55 -2.91
N MET A 223 -22.24 28.48 -1.75
CA MET A 223 -23.39 29.30 -1.41
C MET A 223 -23.12 29.94 -0.04
N VAL A 224 -23.30 31.25 0.03
CA VAL A 224 -23.20 31.98 1.30
C VAL A 224 -24.58 31.90 1.95
N VAL A 225 -24.65 31.31 3.13
CA VAL A 225 -25.91 31.09 3.89
C VAL A 225 -25.72 31.48 5.35
N GLU A 226 -26.80 31.91 5.98
CA GLU A 226 -26.80 32.11 7.43
C GLU A 226 -26.63 30.77 8.18
N PRO A 227 -25.91 30.75 9.33
CA PRO A 227 -25.62 29.53 10.06
C PRO A 227 -26.86 28.66 10.37
N ILE A 228 -28.00 29.28 10.59
CA ILE A 228 -29.28 28.60 10.92
C ILE A 228 -29.91 27.87 9.72
N GLU A 229 -29.60 28.29 8.49
CA GLU A 229 -30.12 27.73 7.24
C GLU A 229 -29.27 26.60 6.67
N LYS A 230 -28.05 26.41 7.22
CA LYS A 230 -27.04 25.49 6.70
C LYS A 230 -27.53 24.04 6.57
N LEU A 231 -28.30 23.56 7.56
CA LEU A 231 -28.85 22.21 7.58
C LEU A 231 -29.98 22.03 6.55
N ASN A 232 -30.84 23.03 6.39
CA ASN A 232 -31.95 22.97 5.46
C ASN A 232 -31.50 22.96 4.00
N ILE A 233 -30.42 23.72 3.68
CA ILE A 233 -29.87 23.81 2.33
C ILE A 233 -29.04 22.55 1.97
N LEU A 234 -28.42 21.87 2.95
CA LEU A 234 -27.71 20.62 2.72
C LEU A 234 -28.65 19.42 2.46
N MET A 235 -29.93 19.54 2.77
CA MET A 235 -30.93 18.50 2.59
C MET A 235 -31.74 18.63 1.29
N HIS A 236 -31.50 19.66 0.50
CA HIS A 236 -32.06 19.90 -0.84
C HIS A 236 -30.96 19.84 -1.92
#